data_ccb7f5632b2e05dde078875be7ab8092
#
_entry.id   ccb7f5632b2e05dde078875be7ab8092
#
_cell.length_a   1.000
_cell.length_b   1.000
_cell.length_c   1.000
_cell.angle_alpha   90.00
_cell.angle_beta   90.00
_cell.angle_gamma   90.00
#
_symmetry.space_group_name_H-M   'P 1'
#
loop_
_entity.id
_entity.type
_entity.pdbx_description
1 polymer ?
#
loop_
_entity_poly.entity_id
_entity_poly.type
_entity_poly.pdbx_seq_one_letter_code
_entity_poly.pdbx_strand_id
1 'polypeptide(L)'
;TRKTHTNTSWDQARFESCGHKWADVSEGGYGVSVLNDCKYGHSVHESELALTLIKSGIEPNPNTDNEEHVFTYSLYPHAGGWREGGTQAEAIKLNQPLTAVQGGQPGDSFSFASVNCENVILETVKQAEDGDGVILRVIEEQNKRTNAVLTLGREIQSVEECDLLENKTGEVSSEDSKLFFTIRPYEIKTFRVRF
;
A
#
# COMPACT_ATOMS: atom_id res chain seq x y z
N THR A 1 8.23 -6.72 -9.97
CA THR A 1 9.63 -7.10 -10.26
C THR A 1 10.15 -6.28 -11.41
N ARG A 2 11.33 -5.69 -11.24
CA ARG A 2 12.00 -4.93 -12.28
C ARG A 2 13.28 -5.61 -12.74
N LYS A 3 13.55 -5.55 -14.05
CA LYS A 3 14.84 -5.95 -14.58
C LYS A 3 15.90 -4.91 -14.22
N THR A 4 16.97 -5.34 -13.62
CA THR A 4 18.10 -4.50 -13.23
C THR A 4 19.24 -4.55 -14.22
N HIS A 5 19.22 -5.52 -15.13
CA HIS A 5 20.26 -5.73 -16.14
C HIS A 5 19.67 -6.18 -17.47
N THR A 6 20.02 -5.52 -18.55
CA THR A 6 19.57 -5.84 -19.90
C THR A 6 20.63 -5.48 -20.94
N ASN A 7 20.51 -6.07 -22.12
CA ASN A 7 21.45 -5.88 -23.24
C ASN A 7 21.05 -4.73 -24.18
N THR A 8 20.00 -4.00 -23.88
CA THR A 8 19.53 -2.92 -24.76
C THR A 8 19.92 -1.55 -24.22
N SER A 9 20.21 -0.60 -25.11
CA SER A 9 20.49 0.79 -24.76
C SER A 9 19.30 1.47 -24.07
N TRP A 10 18.08 1.07 -24.37
CA TRP A 10 16.86 1.53 -23.70
C TRP A 10 16.84 1.18 -22.22
N ASP A 11 17.22 -0.04 -21.89
CA ASP A 11 17.23 -0.51 -20.52
C ASP A 11 18.42 0.04 -19.75
N GLN A 12 19.56 0.24 -20.41
CA GLN A 12 20.73 0.90 -19.83
C GLN A 12 20.44 2.37 -19.47
N ALA A 13 19.59 3.03 -20.25
CA ALA A 13 19.15 4.40 -19.95
C ALA A 13 18.17 4.48 -18.77
N ARG A 14 17.61 3.35 -18.32
CA ARG A 14 16.69 3.28 -17.18
C ARG A 14 17.43 2.91 -15.89
N PHE A 15 18.37 3.72 -15.50
CA PHE A 15 19.17 3.49 -14.31
C PHE A 15 18.38 3.73 -12.99
N GLU A 16 17.21 4.38 -13.05
CA GLU A 16 16.29 4.54 -11.92
C GLU A 16 14.90 3.98 -12.22
N SER A 17 14.23 3.54 -11.17
CA SER A 17 12.85 3.10 -11.15
C SER A 17 12.04 3.89 -10.17
N CYS A 18 10.82 4.21 -10.53
CA CYS A 18 9.84 4.69 -9.58
C CYS A 18 9.35 3.52 -8.70
N GLY A 19 9.39 3.73 -7.38
CA GLY A 19 8.82 2.86 -6.37
C GLY A 19 8.30 3.69 -5.22
N HIS A 20 7.17 3.30 -4.64
CA HIS A 20 6.55 3.99 -3.51
C HIS A 20 6.71 3.16 -2.25
N LYS A 21 7.03 3.83 -1.15
CA LYS A 21 7.12 3.30 0.20
C LYS A 21 8.28 2.32 0.42
N TRP A 22 8.66 1.49 -0.55
CA TRP A 22 9.74 0.52 -0.38
C TRP A 22 10.33 0.01 -1.70
N ALA A 23 11.53 -0.50 -1.62
CA ALA A 23 12.17 -1.34 -2.62
C ALA A 23 12.93 -2.47 -1.93
N ASP A 24 13.03 -3.63 -2.58
CA ASP A 24 13.60 -4.84 -2.02
C ASP A 24 14.62 -5.49 -2.94
N VAL A 25 15.67 -6.04 -2.36
CA VAL A 25 16.61 -6.94 -2.99
C VAL A 25 16.70 -8.21 -2.15
N SER A 26 16.28 -9.33 -2.73
CA SER A 26 16.23 -10.60 -2.01
C SER A 26 16.70 -11.77 -2.86
N GLU A 27 17.20 -12.78 -2.19
CA GLU A 27 17.46 -14.13 -2.71
C GLU A 27 16.55 -15.15 -2.02
N GLY A 28 16.74 -16.46 -2.27
CA GLY A 28 15.81 -17.49 -1.79
C GLY A 28 15.62 -17.61 -0.27
N GLY A 29 16.55 -17.14 0.53
CA GLY A 29 16.51 -17.28 2.00
C GLY A 29 16.65 -16.00 2.79
N TYR A 30 16.95 -14.88 2.12
CA TYR A 30 17.28 -13.62 2.77
C TYR A 30 17.03 -12.43 1.85
N GLY A 31 16.63 -11.31 2.41
CA GLY A 31 16.47 -10.06 1.69
C GLY A 31 16.70 -8.84 2.56
N VAL A 32 16.87 -7.71 1.90
CA VAL A 32 16.93 -6.39 2.54
C VAL A 32 16.03 -5.43 1.77
N SER A 33 15.08 -4.85 2.47
CA SER A 33 14.25 -3.79 1.93
C SER A 33 14.72 -2.42 2.43
N VAL A 34 14.59 -1.42 1.56
CA VAL A 34 14.69 0.00 1.92
C VAL A 34 13.27 0.55 1.96
N LEU A 35 12.83 0.95 3.14
CA LEU A 35 11.54 1.60 3.36
C LEU A 35 11.75 3.11 3.40
N ASN A 36 10.78 3.88 2.89
CA ASN A 36 10.85 5.35 2.97
C ASN A 36 9.46 5.99 2.97
N ASP A 37 9.39 7.27 3.35
CA ASP A 37 8.14 8.02 3.48
C ASP A 37 7.83 8.93 2.28
N CYS A 38 8.81 9.39 1.53
CA CYS A 38 8.58 10.43 0.50
C CYS A 38 9.55 10.41 -0.67
N LYS A 39 10.37 9.38 -0.84
CA LYS A 39 11.33 9.28 -1.95
C LYS A 39 10.93 8.17 -2.91
N TYR A 40 11.03 8.42 -4.21
CA TYR A 40 10.45 7.56 -5.24
C TYR A 40 11.44 7.01 -6.25
N GLY A 41 12.65 7.56 -6.31
CA GLY A 41 13.70 7.13 -7.22
C GLY A 41 14.57 6.04 -6.59
N HIS A 42 14.54 4.83 -7.16
CA HIS A 42 15.37 3.72 -6.73
C HIS A 42 16.22 3.22 -7.90
N SER A 43 17.47 2.93 -7.65
CA SER A 43 18.30 2.19 -8.61
C SER A 43 18.74 0.87 -8.00
N VAL A 44 18.77 -0.17 -8.83
CA VAL A 44 19.26 -1.49 -8.45
C VAL A 44 20.26 -1.95 -9.52
N HIS A 45 21.48 -2.18 -9.09
CA HIS A 45 22.55 -2.71 -9.93
C HIS A 45 23.22 -3.86 -9.20
N GLU A 46 23.13 -5.05 -9.74
CA GLU A 46 23.57 -6.29 -9.08
C GLU A 46 22.96 -6.45 -7.68
N SER A 47 23.78 -6.41 -6.63
CA SER A 47 23.36 -6.48 -5.22
C SER A 47 23.29 -5.10 -4.53
N GLU A 48 23.47 -4.03 -5.28
CA GLU A 48 23.40 -2.66 -4.77
C GLU A 48 22.00 -2.07 -4.97
N LEU A 49 21.38 -1.61 -3.90
CA LEU A 49 20.12 -0.88 -3.90
C LEU A 49 20.37 0.54 -3.41
N ALA A 50 20.06 1.52 -4.24
CA ALA A 50 20.21 2.93 -3.90
C ALA A 50 18.85 3.65 -3.94
N LEU A 51 18.68 4.61 -3.03
CA LEU A 51 17.54 5.52 -2.95
C LEU A 51 18.01 6.93 -3.29
N THR A 52 17.42 7.54 -4.30
CA THR A 52 17.67 8.94 -4.65
C THR A 52 16.99 9.86 -3.64
N LEU A 53 17.77 10.59 -2.87
CA LEU A 53 17.26 11.47 -1.82
C LEU A 53 16.85 12.85 -2.38
N ILE A 54 17.70 13.45 -3.23
CA ILE A 54 17.48 14.77 -3.82
C ILE A 54 18.06 14.78 -5.23
N LYS A 55 17.35 15.41 -6.15
CA LYS A 55 17.81 15.70 -7.50
C LYS A 55 17.27 17.07 -7.92
N SER A 56 18.02 18.11 -7.63
CA SER A 56 17.64 19.49 -7.97
C SER A 56 17.83 19.76 -9.45
N GLY A 57 16.78 20.27 -10.10
CA GLY A 57 16.83 20.79 -11.45
C GLY A 57 17.26 22.25 -11.46
N ILE A 58 17.79 22.72 -12.59
CA ILE A 58 18.10 24.15 -12.82
C ILE A 58 17.12 24.82 -13.78
N GLU A 59 16.34 24.03 -14.50
CA GLU A 59 15.30 24.47 -15.43
C GLU A 59 13.98 23.77 -15.10
N PRO A 60 12.84 24.41 -15.18
CA PRO A 60 12.59 25.84 -15.47
C PRO A 60 12.81 26.78 -14.25
N ASN A 61 13.06 26.25 -13.07
CA ASN A 61 13.32 26.99 -11.85
C ASN A 61 14.72 26.69 -11.32
N PRO A 62 15.67 27.66 -11.36
CA PRO A 62 17.04 27.43 -10.89
C PRO A 62 17.17 27.23 -9.37
N ASN A 63 16.10 27.50 -8.63
CA ASN A 63 16.05 27.32 -7.17
C ASN A 63 15.21 26.10 -6.75
N THR A 64 14.91 25.19 -7.68
CA THR A 64 14.18 23.96 -7.37
C THR A 64 14.91 23.18 -6.29
N ASP A 65 14.16 22.73 -5.27
CA ASP A 65 14.65 21.91 -4.15
C ASP A 65 15.81 22.56 -3.34
N ASN A 66 16.00 23.87 -3.43
CA ASN A 66 17.02 24.61 -2.67
C ASN A 66 16.46 25.07 -1.31
N GLU A 67 16.03 24.09 -0.50
CA GLU A 67 15.43 24.29 0.82
C GLU A 67 15.79 23.16 1.77
N GLU A 68 15.33 23.22 3.01
CA GLU A 68 15.51 22.14 3.98
C GLU A 68 14.62 20.95 3.61
N HIS A 69 15.21 19.75 3.58
CA HIS A 69 14.52 18.51 3.29
C HIS A 69 14.49 17.61 4.52
N VAL A 70 13.29 17.17 4.90
CA VAL A 70 13.08 16.17 5.95
C VAL A 70 12.49 14.92 5.33
N PHE A 71 13.13 13.78 5.55
CA PHE A 71 12.66 12.49 5.06
C PHE A 71 13.13 11.36 5.98
N THR A 72 12.37 10.27 5.99
CA THR A 72 12.68 9.09 6.78
C THR A 72 12.93 7.90 5.86
N TYR A 73 13.98 7.13 6.11
CA TYR A 73 14.19 5.82 5.50
C TYR A 73 14.63 4.80 6.54
N SER A 74 14.34 3.53 6.28
CA SER A 74 14.69 2.42 7.16
C SER A 74 15.26 1.27 6.36
N LEU A 75 16.27 0.61 6.90
CA LEU A 75 16.77 -0.67 6.40
C LEU A 75 16.03 -1.78 7.13
N TYR A 76 15.45 -2.69 6.36
CA TYR A 76 14.67 -3.81 6.88
C TYR A 76 15.22 -5.15 6.34
N PRO A 77 16.16 -5.79 7.06
CA PRO A 77 16.60 -7.15 6.77
C PRO A 77 15.49 -8.16 7.12
N HIS A 78 15.28 -9.15 6.27
CA HIS A 78 14.24 -10.17 6.49
C HIS A 78 14.64 -11.54 5.95
N ALA A 79 13.99 -12.59 6.45
CA ALA A 79 14.11 -13.94 5.91
C ALA A 79 13.22 -14.10 4.68
N GLY A 80 13.67 -14.87 3.69
CA GLY A 80 12.94 -15.10 2.44
C GLY A 80 12.85 -13.86 1.55
N GLY A 81 11.85 -13.81 0.69
CA GLY A 81 11.55 -12.65 -0.14
C GLY A 81 10.70 -11.61 0.59
N TRP A 82 10.41 -10.49 -0.08
CA TRP A 82 9.65 -9.38 0.49
C TRP A 82 8.24 -9.76 0.99
N ARG A 83 7.63 -10.82 0.41
CA ARG A 83 6.30 -11.32 0.85
C ARG A 83 6.40 -12.02 2.20
N GLU A 84 7.29 -12.99 2.31
CA GLU A 84 7.56 -13.75 3.53
C GLU A 84 8.08 -12.85 4.65
N GLY A 85 8.90 -11.87 4.28
CA GLY A 85 9.43 -10.85 5.20
C GLY A 85 8.41 -9.80 5.63
N GLY A 86 7.24 -9.72 4.98
CA GLY A 86 6.21 -8.74 5.33
C GLY A 86 6.61 -7.29 5.06
N THR A 87 7.54 -7.05 4.13
CA THR A 87 8.10 -5.73 3.79
C THR A 87 7.03 -4.65 3.62
N GLN A 88 5.92 -5.00 2.95
CA GLN A 88 4.86 -4.06 2.69
C GLN A 88 4.13 -3.60 3.95
N ALA A 89 3.87 -4.51 4.90
CA ALA A 89 3.26 -4.16 6.17
C ALA A 89 4.17 -3.22 6.99
N GLU A 90 5.48 -3.47 6.99
CA GLU A 90 6.46 -2.61 7.66
C GLU A 90 6.56 -1.23 6.99
N ALA A 91 6.49 -1.17 5.66
CA ALA A 91 6.48 0.08 4.92
C ALA A 91 5.20 0.90 5.20
N ILE A 92 4.05 0.25 5.37
CA ILE A 92 2.80 0.90 5.78
C ILE A 92 2.94 1.48 7.19
N LYS A 93 3.50 0.75 8.14
CA LYS A 93 3.73 1.24 9.52
C LYS A 93 4.63 2.47 9.55
N LEU A 94 5.67 2.51 8.71
CA LEU A 94 6.54 3.69 8.58
C LEU A 94 5.77 4.90 8.05
N ASN A 95 4.89 4.71 7.07
CA ASN A 95 4.14 5.77 6.39
C ASN A 95 2.86 6.19 7.12
N GLN A 96 2.34 5.33 7.99
CA GLN A 96 1.13 5.55 8.80
C GLN A 96 1.43 5.27 10.27
N PRO A 97 2.23 6.12 10.92
CA PRO A 97 2.60 5.92 12.33
C PRO A 97 1.37 6.03 13.23
N LEU A 98 1.39 5.28 14.33
CA LEU A 98 0.36 5.34 15.35
C LEU A 98 0.32 6.74 15.99
N THR A 99 -0.90 7.25 16.19
CA THR A 99 -1.12 8.50 16.92
C THR A 99 -1.47 8.19 18.36
N ALA A 100 -0.69 8.76 19.29
CA ALA A 100 -1.00 8.67 20.71
C ALA A 100 -1.90 9.84 21.14
N VAL A 101 -3.02 9.52 21.79
CA VAL A 101 -3.96 10.50 22.33
C VAL A 101 -4.12 10.22 23.80
N GLN A 102 -4.10 11.29 24.62
CA GLN A 102 -4.31 11.19 26.04
C GLN A 102 -5.80 10.96 26.35
N GLY A 103 -6.13 9.95 27.14
CA GLY A 103 -7.49 9.59 27.54
C GLY A 103 -7.79 8.12 27.21
N GLY A 104 -9.05 7.73 27.35
CA GLY A 104 -9.52 6.36 27.13
C GLY A 104 -9.50 5.50 28.40
N GLN A 105 -10.15 4.35 28.34
CA GLN A 105 -10.17 3.34 29.38
C GLN A 105 -9.18 2.23 29.05
N PRO A 106 -8.33 1.80 29.99
CA PRO A 106 -7.42 0.67 29.74
C PRO A 106 -8.18 -0.61 29.41
N GLY A 107 -7.75 -1.26 28.32
CA GLY A 107 -8.30 -2.56 27.89
C GLY A 107 -9.38 -2.50 26.81
N ASP A 108 -9.94 -1.33 26.52
CA ASP A 108 -10.89 -1.18 25.41
C ASP A 108 -10.15 -1.14 24.08
N SER A 109 -10.55 -2.00 23.16
CA SER A 109 -10.08 -1.99 21.77
C SER A 109 -11.27 -2.06 20.81
N PHE A 110 -11.21 -1.27 19.75
CA PHE A 110 -12.23 -1.26 18.71
C PHE A 110 -11.56 -1.31 17.34
N SER A 111 -12.05 -2.18 16.47
CA SER A 111 -11.69 -2.19 15.05
C SER A 111 -12.92 -1.86 14.24
N PHE A 112 -12.85 -0.80 13.44
CA PHE A 112 -13.92 -0.45 12.50
C PHE A 112 -14.06 -1.47 11.39
N ALA A 113 -12.95 -1.99 10.87
CA ALA A 113 -12.93 -2.98 9.81
C ALA A 113 -11.66 -3.85 9.86
N SER A 114 -11.78 -5.09 9.44
CA SER A 114 -10.65 -6.02 9.31
C SER A 114 -10.86 -6.97 8.13
N VAL A 115 -9.75 -7.37 7.49
CA VAL A 115 -9.74 -8.36 6.40
C VAL A 115 -9.09 -9.64 6.92
N ASN A 116 -9.63 -10.79 6.55
CA ASN A 116 -9.21 -12.11 7.05
C ASN A 116 -7.97 -12.72 6.37
N CYS A 117 -7.31 -11.99 5.49
CA CYS A 117 -6.17 -12.48 4.70
C CYS A 117 -5.07 -11.41 4.60
N GLU A 118 -3.81 -11.86 4.66
CA GLU A 118 -2.62 -10.99 4.73
C GLU A 118 -2.28 -10.29 3.41
N ASN A 119 -2.72 -10.84 2.29
CA ASN A 119 -2.43 -10.31 0.96
C ASN A 119 -3.46 -9.28 0.47
N VAL A 120 -4.48 -8.98 1.25
CA VAL A 120 -5.48 -7.96 0.94
C VAL A 120 -5.48 -6.90 2.02
N ILE A 121 -5.26 -5.67 1.61
CA ILE A 121 -5.19 -4.52 2.51
C ILE A 121 -6.47 -3.69 2.37
N LEU A 122 -7.03 -3.27 3.48
CA LEU A 122 -8.02 -2.19 3.52
C LEU A 122 -7.25 -0.86 3.48
N GLU A 123 -7.15 -0.29 2.28
CA GLU A 123 -6.32 0.88 2.02
C GLU A 123 -7.05 2.18 2.34
N THR A 124 -8.36 2.24 2.05
CA THR A 124 -9.17 3.47 2.23
C THR A 124 -10.45 3.18 2.98
N VAL A 125 -10.72 4.02 3.96
CA VAL A 125 -12.03 4.18 4.62
C VAL A 125 -12.40 5.65 4.58
N LYS A 126 -13.46 6.02 3.87
CA LYS A 126 -13.89 7.41 3.75
C LYS A 126 -15.41 7.52 3.64
N GLN A 127 -15.95 8.70 3.88
CA GLN A 127 -17.33 9.01 3.51
C GLN A 127 -17.47 9.02 1.97
N ALA A 128 -18.58 8.54 1.45
CA ALA A 128 -18.90 8.66 0.02
C ALA A 128 -18.99 10.13 -0.41
N GLU A 129 -18.60 10.45 -1.65
CA GLU A 129 -18.56 11.83 -2.17
C GLU A 129 -19.96 12.50 -2.15
N ASP A 130 -21.01 11.71 -2.34
CA ASP A 130 -22.41 12.17 -2.26
C ASP A 130 -22.96 12.18 -0.83
N GLY A 131 -22.16 11.75 0.16
CA GLY A 131 -22.54 11.66 1.56
C GLY A 131 -23.36 10.43 1.92
N ASP A 132 -23.68 9.55 0.96
CA ASP A 132 -24.52 8.37 1.17
C ASP A 132 -23.67 7.11 1.39
N GLY A 133 -23.29 6.88 2.63
CA GLY A 133 -22.54 5.69 3.07
C GLY A 133 -21.04 5.89 3.23
N VAL A 134 -20.37 4.78 3.44
CA VAL A 134 -18.91 4.68 3.65
C VAL A 134 -18.30 3.91 2.49
N ILE A 135 -17.25 4.46 1.93
CA ILE A 135 -16.42 3.82 0.89
C ILE A 135 -15.30 3.05 1.57
N LEU A 136 -15.20 1.78 1.21
CA LEU A 136 -14.12 0.88 1.60
C LEU A 136 -13.36 0.46 0.34
N ARG A 137 -12.05 0.69 0.30
CA ARG A 137 -11.23 0.28 -0.82
C ARG A 137 -10.19 -0.72 -0.37
N VAL A 138 -10.17 -1.87 -1.02
CA VAL A 138 -9.23 -2.96 -0.74
C VAL A 138 -8.34 -3.20 -1.94
N ILE A 139 -7.11 -3.62 -1.68
CA ILE A 139 -6.10 -3.89 -2.70
C ILE A 139 -5.48 -5.26 -2.42
N GLU A 140 -5.38 -6.10 -3.44
CA GLU A 140 -4.56 -7.31 -3.39
C GLU A 140 -3.11 -6.98 -3.77
N GLU A 141 -2.14 -7.35 -2.95
CA GLU A 141 -0.78 -6.85 -3.08
C GLU A 141 0.30 -7.92 -3.30
N GLN A 142 -0.07 -9.21 -3.28
CA GLN A 142 0.90 -10.31 -3.37
C GLN A 142 0.81 -11.15 -4.65
N ASN A 143 0.05 -10.69 -5.67
CA ASN A 143 -0.16 -11.43 -6.92
C ASN A 143 -0.91 -12.75 -6.72
N LYS A 144 -1.94 -12.77 -5.87
CA LYS A 144 -2.67 -13.97 -5.49
C LYS A 144 -4.18 -13.76 -5.59
N ARG A 145 -4.88 -14.65 -6.32
CA ARG A 145 -6.36 -14.68 -6.29
C ARG A 145 -6.83 -15.16 -4.92
N THR A 146 -7.70 -14.41 -4.28
CA THR A 146 -8.11 -14.66 -2.90
C THR A 146 -9.62 -14.51 -2.74
N ASN A 147 -10.25 -15.44 -2.01
CA ASN A 147 -11.57 -15.25 -1.46
C ASN A 147 -11.42 -14.58 -0.10
N ALA A 148 -11.85 -13.36 0.01
CA ALA A 148 -11.66 -12.53 1.18
C ALA A 148 -12.98 -12.26 1.90
N VAL A 149 -12.88 -12.06 3.20
CA VAL A 149 -13.98 -11.60 4.05
C VAL A 149 -13.50 -10.31 4.74
N LEU A 150 -14.25 -9.24 4.51
CA LEU A 150 -14.08 -7.99 5.24
C LEU A 150 -15.15 -7.94 6.34
N THR A 151 -14.74 -7.85 7.59
CA THR A 151 -15.62 -7.77 8.76
C THR A 151 -15.63 -6.34 9.26
N LEU A 152 -16.82 -5.79 9.48
CA LEU A 152 -17.05 -4.44 9.98
C LEU A 152 -17.44 -4.47 11.46
N GLY A 153 -17.16 -3.40 12.17
CA GLY A 153 -17.57 -3.23 13.57
C GLY A 153 -19.06 -2.87 13.76
N ARG A 154 -19.84 -2.86 12.65
CA ARG A 154 -21.27 -2.54 12.63
C ARG A 154 -22.00 -3.45 11.64
N GLU A 155 -23.30 -3.65 11.86
CA GLU A 155 -24.17 -4.40 10.96
C GLU A 155 -24.38 -3.65 9.63
N ILE A 156 -24.37 -4.37 8.52
CA ILE A 156 -24.49 -3.84 7.17
C ILE A 156 -25.98 -3.82 6.78
N GLN A 157 -26.52 -2.65 6.43
CA GLN A 157 -27.85 -2.54 5.84
C GLN A 157 -27.83 -2.84 4.34
N SER A 158 -26.84 -2.30 3.64
CA SER A 158 -26.65 -2.57 2.22
C SER A 158 -25.19 -2.40 1.81
N VAL A 159 -24.78 -3.12 0.75
CA VAL A 159 -23.47 -3.00 0.14
C VAL A 159 -23.56 -3.13 -1.37
N GLU A 160 -22.74 -2.37 -2.07
CA GLU A 160 -22.59 -2.45 -3.53
C GLU A 160 -21.12 -2.32 -3.94
N GLU A 161 -20.73 -3.00 -5.00
CA GLU A 161 -19.42 -2.81 -5.61
C GLU A 161 -19.46 -1.57 -6.51
N CYS A 162 -18.41 -0.75 -6.44
CA CYS A 162 -18.27 0.49 -7.16
C CYS A 162 -16.97 0.54 -7.96
N ASP A 163 -16.91 1.44 -8.93
CA ASP A 163 -15.64 1.86 -9.54
C ASP A 163 -14.87 2.84 -8.63
N LEU A 164 -13.72 3.32 -9.09
CA LEU A 164 -12.90 4.29 -8.33
C LEU A 164 -13.56 5.68 -8.21
N LEU A 165 -14.57 5.99 -9.04
CA LEU A 165 -15.38 7.21 -8.99
C LEU A 165 -16.67 7.02 -8.19
N GLU A 166 -16.80 5.88 -7.49
CA GLU A 166 -17.91 5.52 -6.62
C GLU A 166 -19.25 5.23 -7.36
N ASN A 167 -19.21 5.05 -8.69
CA ASN A 167 -20.37 4.60 -9.44
C ASN A 167 -20.58 3.10 -9.22
N LYS A 168 -21.83 2.69 -8.94
CA LYS A 168 -22.18 1.28 -8.75
C LYS A 168 -21.85 0.46 -10.00
N THR A 169 -21.14 -0.64 -9.82
CA THR A 169 -20.76 -1.60 -10.88
C THR A 169 -21.33 -2.99 -10.68
N GLY A 170 -21.70 -3.34 -9.45
CA GLY A 170 -22.20 -4.68 -9.15
C GLY A 170 -22.81 -4.82 -7.77
N GLU A 171 -23.30 -6.04 -7.52
CA GLU A 171 -23.79 -6.48 -6.22
C GLU A 171 -22.71 -7.28 -5.48
N VAL A 172 -22.72 -7.23 -4.16
CA VAL A 172 -21.81 -7.96 -3.29
C VAL A 172 -22.59 -8.75 -2.26
N SER A 173 -22.12 -9.96 -1.98
CA SER A 173 -22.71 -10.79 -0.92
C SER A 173 -22.29 -10.29 0.45
N SER A 174 -23.27 -10.09 1.34
CA SER A 174 -23.05 -9.72 2.73
C SER A 174 -23.94 -10.50 3.67
N GLU A 175 -23.49 -10.70 4.90
CA GLU A 175 -24.23 -11.31 5.98
C GLU A 175 -23.83 -10.63 7.30
N ASP A 176 -24.79 -10.10 8.02
CA ASP A 176 -24.58 -9.31 9.24
C ASP A 176 -23.57 -8.16 9.04
N SER A 177 -22.39 -8.30 9.61
CA SER A 177 -21.29 -7.33 9.51
C SER A 177 -20.19 -7.74 8.53
N LYS A 178 -20.44 -8.76 7.71
CA LYS A 178 -19.40 -9.36 6.85
C LYS A 178 -19.72 -9.17 5.36
N LEU A 179 -18.68 -8.85 4.62
CA LEU A 179 -18.63 -8.73 3.18
C LEU A 179 -17.84 -9.90 2.60
N PHE A 180 -18.37 -10.60 1.60
CA PHE A 180 -17.71 -11.73 0.94
C PHE A 180 -17.41 -11.37 -0.51
N PHE A 181 -16.14 -11.48 -0.92
CA PHE A 181 -15.73 -11.18 -2.28
C PHE A 181 -14.52 -11.98 -2.72
N THR A 182 -14.38 -12.13 -4.02
CA THR A 182 -13.16 -12.63 -4.65
C THR A 182 -12.39 -11.45 -5.24
N ILE A 183 -11.10 -11.39 -4.97
CA ILE A 183 -10.19 -10.39 -5.53
C ILE A 183 -9.10 -11.07 -6.34
N ARG A 184 -8.78 -10.51 -7.51
CA ARG A 184 -7.76 -11.01 -8.43
C ARG A 184 -6.39 -10.44 -8.07
N PRO A 185 -5.30 -11.04 -8.60
CA PRO A 185 -3.96 -10.50 -8.46
C PRO A 185 -3.89 -9.01 -8.82
N TYR A 186 -3.38 -8.21 -7.87
CA TYR A 186 -3.21 -6.75 -7.97
C TYR A 186 -4.49 -5.97 -8.30
N GLU A 187 -5.65 -6.54 -8.01
CA GLU A 187 -6.93 -5.88 -8.19
C GLU A 187 -7.21 -4.90 -7.06
N ILE A 188 -7.84 -3.78 -7.42
CA ILE A 188 -8.43 -2.83 -6.47
C ILE A 188 -9.94 -3.03 -6.55
N LYS A 189 -10.59 -3.21 -5.39
CA LYS A 189 -12.05 -3.22 -5.28
C LYS A 189 -12.53 -2.11 -4.37
N THR A 190 -13.61 -1.49 -4.75
CA THR A 190 -14.27 -0.44 -3.98
C THR A 190 -15.67 -0.89 -3.61
N PHE A 191 -16.04 -0.73 -2.37
CA PHE A 191 -17.36 -1.05 -1.85
C PHE A 191 -17.98 0.18 -1.20
N ARG A 192 -19.24 0.43 -1.49
CA ARG A 192 -20.08 1.39 -0.76
C ARG A 192 -20.91 0.62 0.23
N VAL A 193 -20.80 0.95 1.51
CA VAL A 193 -21.53 0.31 2.62
C VAL A 193 -22.43 1.33 3.30
N ARG A 194 -23.66 0.93 3.60
CA ARG A 194 -24.62 1.69 4.43
C ARG A 194 -24.95 0.89 5.68
N PHE A 195 -25.10 1.60 6.80
CA PHE A 195 -25.33 1.06 8.15
C PHE A 195 -26.68 1.46 8.68
#